data_82d34b5266a22b2821014046dca44011
#
_entry.id   82d34b5266a22b2821014046dca44011
#
_cell.length_a   1.000
_cell.length_b   1.000
_cell.length_c   1.000
_cell.angle_alpha   90.00
_cell.angle_beta   90.00
_cell.angle_gamma   90.00
#
_symmetry.space_group_name_H-M   'P 1'
#
loop_
_entity.id
_entity.type
_entity.pdbx_description
1 polymer ?
#
loop_
_entity_poly.entity_id
_entity_poly.type
_entity_poly.pdbx_seq_one_letter_code
_entity_poly.pdbx_strand_id
1 'polypeptide(L)'
;LAWQFLLNEEYPGWLYCVNLGATTIWERWNSIQPDGRISENGMNSLNHYSYGSVAQFLYEDVSGIRCAEPGYRKVCFAPCINAGMRHVRASYDSPCGEYVSEWKIREDGTVWIHCEVPFGGSAVLILPRYDGEQIEMKAGTFEMSYTPSRSYLVRFTEETKIGEILDDPKGVAYIMEQAPAVWGICSMGGDACREMTVKEILGVAMQMCGMSQAEAGKITEEIRKI
;
A
#
# COMPACT_ATOMS: atom_id res chain seq x y z
N LEU A 1 -3.63 -3.91 -5.11
CA LEU A 1 -2.99 -4.28 -6.38
C LEU A 1 -1.95 -3.24 -6.82
N ALA A 2 -2.29 -1.93 -6.98
CA ALA A 2 -1.36 -0.90 -7.47
C ALA A 2 -0.12 -0.77 -6.58
N TRP A 3 -0.28 -0.71 -5.27
CA TRP A 3 0.83 -0.72 -4.31
C TRP A 3 1.70 -1.97 -4.40
N GLN A 4 1.10 -3.14 -4.53
CA GLN A 4 1.85 -4.40 -4.70
C GLN A 4 2.69 -4.35 -5.97
N PHE A 5 2.13 -3.82 -7.05
CA PHE A 5 2.83 -3.72 -8.32
C PHE A 5 3.97 -2.68 -8.30
N LEU A 6 3.74 -1.54 -7.62
CA LEU A 6 4.75 -0.49 -7.43
C LEU A 6 5.94 -1.01 -6.60
N LEU A 7 5.68 -1.75 -5.53
CA LEU A 7 6.68 -2.22 -4.57
C LEU A 7 7.21 -3.63 -4.87
N ASN A 8 6.81 -4.23 -6.01
CA ASN A 8 7.29 -5.55 -6.39
C ASN A 8 8.73 -5.49 -6.90
N GLU A 9 9.62 -6.20 -6.21
CA GLU A 9 11.04 -6.33 -6.54
C GLU A 9 11.32 -7.41 -7.59
N GLU A 10 10.31 -8.28 -7.85
CA GLU A 10 10.40 -9.36 -8.83
C GLU A 10 9.67 -9.00 -10.13
N TYR A 11 9.93 -9.77 -11.19
CA TYR A 11 9.24 -9.65 -12.46
C TYR A 11 7.79 -10.17 -12.36
N PRO A 12 6.79 -9.45 -12.89
CA PRO A 12 6.83 -8.07 -13.39
C PRO A 12 6.60 -7.05 -12.25
N GLY A 13 7.36 -5.95 -12.23
CA GLY A 13 7.19 -4.92 -11.20
C GLY A 13 8.10 -3.70 -11.40
N TRP A 14 7.75 -2.60 -10.75
CA TRP A 14 8.53 -1.37 -10.86
C TRP A 14 9.90 -1.49 -10.21
N LEU A 15 9.98 -2.01 -8.97
CA LEU A 15 11.25 -2.16 -8.27
C LEU A 15 12.15 -3.19 -8.95
N TYR A 16 11.61 -4.18 -9.67
CA TYR A 16 12.41 -5.08 -10.51
C TYR A 16 13.25 -4.29 -11.51
N CYS A 17 12.65 -3.36 -12.27
CA CYS A 17 13.40 -2.54 -13.21
C CYS A 17 14.39 -1.62 -12.50
N VAL A 18 13.98 -0.98 -11.39
CA VAL A 18 14.84 -0.09 -10.59
C VAL A 18 16.05 -0.84 -10.04
N ASN A 19 15.85 -2.03 -9.50
CA ASN A 19 16.91 -2.88 -8.94
C ASN A 19 17.91 -3.36 -10.02
N LEU A 20 17.45 -3.46 -11.29
CA LEU A 20 18.32 -3.71 -12.45
C LEU A 20 18.98 -2.43 -13.00
N GLY A 21 18.86 -1.30 -12.31
CA GLY A 21 19.53 -0.04 -12.65
C GLY A 21 18.78 0.83 -13.67
N ALA A 22 17.46 0.66 -13.83
CA ALA A 22 16.67 1.53 -14.71
C ALA A 22 16.73 2.99 -14.25
N THR A 23 17.14 3.88 -15.15
CA THR A 23 17.11 5.33 -14.97
C THR A 23 16.06 6.01 -15.85
N THR A 24 15.40 5.23 -16.66
CA THR A 24 14.33 5.63 -17.58
C THR A 24 13.24 4.58 -17.57
N ILE A 25 12.06 4.90 -18.09
CA ILE A 25 10.97 3.93 -18.23
C ILE A 25 11.25 3.03 -19.42
N TRP A 26 11.33 1.73 -19.20
CA TRP A 26 11.52 0.74 -20.25
C TRP A 26 10.19 0.41 -20.94
N GLU A 27 10.28 -0.01 -22.20
CA GLU A 27 9.13 -0.45 -22.98
C GLU A 27 8.49 -1.72 -22.41
N ARG A 28 9.30 -2.61 -21.85
CA ARG A 28 8.89 -3.87 -21.25
C ARG A 28 9.55 -4.06 -19.89
N TRP A 29 8.89 -4.75 -18.98
CA TRP A 29 9.45 -5.07 -17.66
C TRP A 29 10.76 -5.87 -17.77
N ASN A 30 10.88 -6.73 -18.79
CA ASN A 30 12.07 -7.54 -19.06
C ASN A 30 12.95 -6.99 -20.18
N SER A 31 12.97 -5.68 -20.39
CA SER A 31 13.86 -5.04 -21.36
C SER A 31 15.32 -5.33 -21.08
N ILE A 32 15.70 -5.44 -19.80
CA ILE A 32 16.96 -6.00 -19.34
C ILE A 32 16.66 -7.26 -18.53
N GLN A 33 17.42 -8.33 -18.79
CA GLN A 33 17.32 -9.60 -18.09
C GLN A 33 18.10 -9.55 -16.78
N PRO A 34 17.84 -10.47 -15.81
CA PRO A 34 18.58 -10.52 -14.54
C PRO A 34 20.10 -10.67 -14.68
N ASP A 35 20.57 -11.23 -15.80
CA ASP A 35 21.99 -11.34 -16.13
C ASP A 35 22.59 -10.09 -16.79
N GLY A 36 21.81 -9.01 -16.89
CA GLY A 36 22.20 -7.72 -17.43
C GLY A 36 22.14 -7.63 -18.97
N ARG A 37 21.75 -8.71 -19.67
CA ARG A 37 21.61 -8.69 -21.12
C ARG A 37 20.31 -7.97 -21.54
N ILE A 38 20.38 -7.24 -22.64
CA ILE A 38 19.20 -6.67 -23.27
C ILE A 38 18.37 -7.80 -23.89
N SER A 39 17.06 -7.72 -23.73
CA SER A 39 16.13 -8.70 -24.34
C SER A 39 16.27 -8.69 -25.86
N GLU A 40 16.44 -9.87 -26.46
CA GLU A 40 16.62 -10.08 -27.90
C GLU A 40 15.31 -9.99 -28.70
N ASN A 41 14.19 -9.75 -28.06
CA ASN A 41 12.87 -9.67 -28.71
C ASN A 41 12.69 -8.37 -29.51
N GLY A 42 13.32 -8.29 -30.68
CA GLY A 42 13.11 -7.35 -31.79
C GLY A 42 12.88 -5.87 -31.46
N MET A 43 11.67 -5.50 -31.04
CA MET A 43 11.34 -4.15 -30.57
C MET A 43 11.52 -4.06 -29.05
N ASN A 44 12.49 -3.27 -28.63
CA ASN A 44 12.79 -3.02 -27.22
C ASN A 44 13.45 -1.65 -27.06
N SER A 45 12.83 -0.77 -26.29
CA SER A 45 13.36 0.54 -25.96
C SER A 45 13.59 0.66 -24.45
N LEU A 46 14.74 1.19 -24.06
CA LEU A 46 15.05 1.52 -22.67
C LEU A 46 14.57 2.93 -22.29
N ASN A 47 13.96 3.65 -23.19
CA ASN A 47 13.38 4.97 -22.94
C ASN A 47 12.02 5.08 -23.67
N HIS A 48 10.97 4.58 -23.03
CA HIS A 48 9.64 4.50 -23.63
C HIS A 48 8.59 5.07 -22.68
N TYR A 49 7.56 5.70 -23.20
CA TYR A 49 6.53 6.38 -22.40
C TYR A 49 5.42 5.46 -21.87
N SER A 50 5.30 4.22 -22.35
CA SER A 50 4.11 3.36 -22.14
C SER A 50 3.70 3.18 -20.70
N TYR A 51 4.64 3.05 -19.78
CA TYR A 51 4.35 2.93 -18.35
C TYR A 51 4.45 4.27 -17.58
N GLY A 52 4.61 5.39 -18.27
CA GLY A 52 4.72 6.73 -17.68
C GLY A 52 3.47 7.16 -16.90
N SER A 53 2.31 6.53 -17.16
CA SER A 53 1.07 6.72 -16.41
C SER A 53 1.19 6.41 -14.91
N VAL A 54 2.24 5.71 -14.47
CA VAL A 54 2.52 5.53 -13.05
C VAL A 54 2.67 6.86 -12.32
N ALA A 55 3.12 7.91 -13.01
CA ALA A 55 3.23 9.25 -12.43
C ALA A 55 1.87 9.77 -11.94
N GLN A 56 0.77 9.49 -12.65
CA GLN A 56 -0.57 9.83 -12.19
C GLN A 56 -0.88 9.14 -10.86
N PHE A 57 -0.61 7.84 -10.76
CA PHE A 57 -0.80 7.11 -9.50
C PHE A 57 0.05 7.68 -8.35
N LEU A 58 1.30 8.06 -8.63
CA LEU A 58 2.18 8.67 -7.62
C LEU A 58 1.65 10.02 -7.13
N TYR A 59 1.14 10.87 -8.02
CA TYR A 59 0.59 12.18 -7.65
C TYR A 59 -0.81 12.08 -7.05
N GLU A 60 -1.74 11.41 -7.73
CA GLU A 60 -3.15 11.41 -7.33
C GLU A 60 -3.44 10.49 -6.15
N ASP A 61 -2.79 9.33 -6.10
CA ASP A 61 -3.07 8.32 -5.07
C ASP A 61 -2.00 8.31 -3.97
N VAL A 62 -0.73 8.12 -4.33
CA VAL A 62 0.33 7.97 -3.33
C VAL A 62 0.52 9.26 -2.53
N SER A 63 0.64 10.41 -3.20
CA SER A 63 0.73 11.70 -2.52
C SER A 63 -0.64 12.33 -2.22
N GLY A 64 -1.67 11.92 -2.95
CA GLY A 64 -3.05 12.38 -2.76
C GLY A 64 -3.35 13.73 -3.36
N ILE A 65 -2.54 14.28 -4.27
CA ILE A 65 -2.82 15.56 -4.92
C ILE A 65 -3.73 15.34 -6.12
N ARG A 66 -5.04 15.55 -5.94
CA ARG A 66 -6.05 15.36 -6.98
C ARG A 66 -6.68 16.68 -7.39
N CYS A 67 -6.80 16.92 -8.68
CA CYS A 67 -7.52 18.08 -9.22
C CYS A 67 -9.03 17.93 -8.93
N ALA A 68 -9.58 18.81 -8.10
CA ALA A 68 -11.01 18.85 -7.79
C ALA A 68 -11.77 19.88 -8.66
N GLU A 69 -11.09 20.94 -9.11
CA GLU A 69 -11.63 21.91 -10.05
C GLU A 69 -10.63 22.24 -11.16
N PRO A 70 -11.10 22.50 -12.40
CA PRO A 70 -10.22 22.79 -13.53
C PRO A 70 -9.17 23.85 -13.22
N GLY A 71 -7.94 23.62 -13.67
CA GLY A 71 -6.81 24.52 -13.40
C GLY A 71 -6.28 24.45 -11.98
N TYR A 72 -6.63 23.40 -11.22
CA TYR A 72 -6.23 23.21 -9.82
C TYR A 72 -6.64 24.39 -8.92
N ARG A 73 -7.78 25.02 -9.19
CA ARG A 73 -8.34 26.06 -8.30
C ARG A 73 -8.76 25.48 -6.96
N LYS A 74 -9.20 24.23 -6.97
CA LYS A 74 -9.41 23.42 -5.78
C LYS A 74 -8.73 22.08 -5.96
N VAL A 75 -8.02 21.65 -4.92
CA VAL A 75 -7.34 20.35 -4.83
C VAL A 75 -8.02 19.50 -3.77
N CYS A 76 -8.14 18.20 -4.02
CA CYS A 76 -8.45 17.23 -2.97
C CYS A 76 -7.15 16.55 -2.55
N PHE A 77 -6.71 16.77 -1.31
CA PHE A 77 -5.66 15.98 -0.68
C PHE A 77 -6.26 14.71 -0.10
N ALA A 78 -6.00 13.58 -0.73
CA ALA A 78 -6.54 12.27 -0.31
C ALA A 78 -5.49 11.16 -0.49
N PRO A 79 -4.42 11.15 0.31
CA PRO A 79 -3.32 10.20 0.13
C PRO A 79 -3.76 8.76 0.44
N CYS A 80 -3.35 7.83 -0.42
CA CYS A 80 -3.49 6.41 -0.20
C CYS A 80 -2.24 5.89 0.53
N ILE A 81 -2.25 5.96 1.85
CA ILE A 81 -1.10 5.61 2.69
C ILE A 81 -0.86 4.10 2.70
N ASN A 82 0.41 3.69 2.62
CA ASN A 82 0.81 2.28 2.70
C ASN A 82 2.12 2.15 3.49
N ALA A 83 2.22 1.13 4.33
CA ALA A 83 3.40 0.88 5.17
C ALA A 83 4.70 0.56 4.39
N GLY A 84 4.58 0.15 3.13
CA GLY A 84 5.73 -0.05 2.24
C GLY A 84 6.48 1.23 1.90
N MET A 85 5.80 2.39 2.04
CA MET A 85 6.41 3.71 2.06
C MET A 85 6.05 4.40 3.37
N ARG A 86 7.03 4.71 4.20
CA ARG A 86 6.78 5.34 5.50
C ARG A 86 6.74 6.87 5.44
N HIS A 87 7.18 7.44 4.34
CA HIS A 87 7.23 8.87 4.11
C HIS A 87 7.11 9.17 2.62
N VAL A 88 6.23 10.08 2.28
CA VAL A 88 6.06 10.60 0.92
C VAL A 88 5.92 12.11 0.99
N ARG A 89 6.62 12.81 0.11
CA ARG A 89 6.44 14.24 -0.14
C ARG A 89 6.37 14.46 -1.65
N ALA A 90 5.37 15.21 -2.08
CA ALA A 90 5.21 15.65 -3.45
C ALA A 90 4.76 17.09 -3.51
N SER A 91 5.15 17.78 -4.57
CA SER A 91 4.64 19.10 -4.91
C SER A 91 4.15 19.13 -6.34
N TYR A 92 3.16 19.96 -6.59
CA TYR A 92 2.58 20.16 -7.92
C TYR A 92 2.48 21.66 -8.23
N ASP A 93 3.21 22.06 -9.25
CA ASP A 93 3.25 23.44 -9.73
C ASP A 93 2.03 23.70 -10.64
N SER A 94 1.05 24.40 -10.13
CA SER A 94 -0.21 24.68 -10.82
C SER A 94 -0.31 26.13 -11.27
N PRO A 95 -1.26 26.48 -12.16
CA PRO A 95 -1.52 27.87 -12.50
C PRO A 95 -1.88 28.76 -11.30
N CYS A 96 -2.32 28.16 -10.18
CA CYS A 96 -2.64 28.87 -8.92
C CYS A 96 -1.43 28.99 -7.98
N GLY A 97 -0.31 28.32 -8.30
CA GLY A 97 0.88 28.17 -7.48
C GLY A 97 1.11 26.72 -7.04
N GLU A 98 2.15 26.55 -6.22
CA GLU A 98 2.57 25.22 -5.79
C GLU A 98 1.68 24.66 -4.68
N TYR A 99 1.17 23.44 -4.88
CA TYR A 99 0.55 22.62 -3.84
C TYR A 99 1.57 21.62 -3.32
N VAL A 100 1.62 21.42 -2.00
CA VAL A 100 2.48 20.41 -1.37
C VAL A 100 1.62 19.45 -0.56
N SER A 101 1.92 18.15 -0.69
CA SER A 101 1.38 17.09 0.14
C SER A 101 2.53 16.28 0.71
N GLU A 102 2.54 16.11 2.01
CA GLU A 102 3.53 15.27 2.69
C GLU A 102 2.84 14.47 3.79
N TRP A 103 3.18 13.18 3.88
CA TRP A 103 2.72 12.33 4.96
C TRP A 103 3.81 11.41 5.46
N LYS A 104 3.71 11.03 6.73
CA LYS A 104 4.65 10.14 7.38
C LYS A 104 3.96 9.25 8.40
N ILE A 105 4.24 7.96 8.35
CA ILE A 105 3.88 6.99 9.40
C ILE A 105 5.00 7.02 10.43
N ARG A 106 4.68 7.41 11.67
CA ARG A 106 5.63 7.42 12.78
C ARG A 106 5.79 6.02 13.38
N GLU A 107 6.83 5.83 14.19
CA GLU A 107 7.12 4.55 14.84
C GLU A 107 6.01 4.09 15.79
N ASP A 108 5.30 5.02 16.41
CA ASP A 108 4.14 4.77 17.27
C ASP A 108 2.85 4.43 16.49
N GLY A 109 2.91 4.40 15.16
CA GLY A 109 1.78 4.12 14.27
C GLY A 109 0.89 5.34 13.99
N THR A 110 1.16 6.50 14.57
CA THR A 110 0.46 7.74 14.21
C THR A 110 0.85 8.19 12.81
N VAL A 111 -0.05 8.89 12.14
CA VAL A 111 0.19 9.49 10.83
C VAL A 111 0.30 11.00 11.00
N TRP A 112 1.40 11.55 10.51
CA TRP A 112 1.60 12.98 10.38
C TRP A 112 1.32 13.40 8.94
N ILE A 113 0.58 14.48 8.75
CA ILE A 113 0.23 15.09 7.46
C ILE A 113 0.64 16.54 7.46
N HIS A 114 1.22 16.98 6.36
CA HIS A 114 1.52 18.38 6.06
C HIS A 114 1.04 18.70 4.64
N CYS A 115 0.29 19.78 4.50
CA CYS A 115 -0.21 20.27 3.22
C CYS A 115 0.03 21.77 3.09
N GLU A 116 0.39 22.19 1.86
CA GLU A 116 0.48 23.61 1.52
C GLU A 116 -0.48 23.93 0.37
N VAL A 117 -1.22 25.02 0.52
CA VAL A 117 -2.19 25.50 -0.48
C VAL A 117 -1.74 26.89 -0.91
N PRO A 118 -1.51 27.13 -2.22
CA PRO A 118 -1.09 28.44 -2.72
C PRO A 118 -2.16 29.52 -2.57
N PHE A 119 -1.77 30.77 -2.62
CA PHE A 119 -2.67 31.91 -2.41
C PHE A 119 -3.86 31.95 -3.37
N GLY A 120 -3.67 31.49 -4.62
CA GLY A 120 -4.73 31.44 -5.64
C GLY A 120 -5.62 30.22 -5.60
N GLY A 121 -5.43 29.31 -4.62
CA GLY A 121 -6.09 28.02 -4.54
C GLY A 121 -6.86 27.79 -3.25
N SER A 122 -7.54 26.65 -3.23
CA SER A 122 -8.18 26.09 -2.04
C SER A 122 -8.03 24.56 -2.06
N ALA A 123 -8.29 23.89 -0.94
CA ALA A 123 -8.23 22.44 -0.91
C ALA A 123 -9.25 21.85 0.07
N VAL A 124 -9.49 20.55 -0.09
CA VAL A 124 -10.13 19.70 0.91
C VAL A 124 -9.18 18.57 1.25
N LEU A 125 -9.00 18.29 2.54
CA LEU A 125 -8.19 17.18 3.02
C LEU A 125 -9.10 16.05 3.51
N ILE A 126 -8.94 14.87 2.95
CA ILE A 126 -9.61 13.63 3.33
C ILE A 126 -8.55 12.70 3.91
N LEU A 127 -8.59 12.53 5.22
CA LEU A 127 -7.62 11.69 5.92
C LEU A 127 -8.03 10.21 5.81
N PRO A 128 -7.15 9.33 5.32
CA PRO A 128 -7.45 7.92 5.22
C PRO A 128 -7.45 7.25 6.61
N ARG A 129 -8.39 6.34 6.85
CA ARG A 129 -8.58 5.66 8.15
C ARG A 129 -8.76 6.64 9.32
N TYR A 130 -9.49 7.70 9.08
CA TYR A 130 -9.83 8.72 10.06
C TYR A 130 -11.35 8.85 10.18
N ASP A 131 -11.86 8.77 11.40
CA ASP A 131 -13.31 8.76 11.66
C ASP A 131 -13.92 10.19 11.74
N GLY A 132 -13.10 11.21 11.53
CA GLY A 132 -13.54 12.61 11.49
C GLY A 132 -13.98 13.07 10.10
N GLU A 133 -14.51 14.27 10.05
CA GLU A 133 -14.95 14.90 8.82
C GLU A 133 -13.76 15.34 7.94
N GLN A 134 -14.02 15.58 6.66
CA GLN A 134 -13.08 16.23 5.76
C GLN A 134 -12.78 17.66 6.22
N ILE A 135 -11.59 18.15 5.91
CA ILE A 135 -11.09 19.45 6.36
C ILE A 135 -11.00 20.40 5.16
N GLU A 136 -11.81 21.45 5.14
CA GLU A 136 -11.71 22.51 4.14
C GLU A 136 -10.50 23.40 4.45
N MET A 137 -9.68 23.68 3.43
CA MET A 137 -8.45 24.42 3.54
C MET A 137 -8.45 25.62 2.60
N LYS A 138 -8.10 26.79 3.13
CA LYS A 138 -7.75 27.99 2.36
C LYS A 138 -6.25 28.03 2.13
N ALA A 139 -5.78 29.03 1.37
CA ALA A 139 -4.35 29.29 1.18
C ALA A 139 -3.61 29.35 2.53
N GLY A 140 -2.47 28.66 2.57
CA GLY A 140 -1.62 28.53 3.76
C GLY A 140 -1.12 27.13 3.99
N THR A 141 -0.49 26.94 5.12
CA THR A 141 0.09 25.66 5.56
C THR A 141 -0.81 25.01 6.59
N PHE A 142 -1.01 23.70 6.44
CA PHE A 142 -1.74 22.87 7.39
C PHE A 142 -0.87 21.71 7.84
N GLU A 143 -0.90 21.43 9.13
CA GLU A 143 -0.16 20.32 9.71
C GLU A 143 -0.97 19.68 10.84
N MET A 144 -1.03 18.35 10.86
CA MET A 144 -1.63 17.60 11.96
C MET A 144 -1.06 16.19 12.09
N SER A 145 -1.34 15.59 13.23
CA SER A 145 -1.08 14.15 13.47
C SER A 145 -2.35 13.51 13.99
N TYR A 146 -2.59 12.27 13.57
CA TYR A 146 -3.75 11.50 14.02
C TYR A 146 -3.40 10.02 14.20
N THR A 147 -4.17 9.34 15.03
CA THR A 147 -4.13 7.88 15.15
C THR A 147 -5.13 7.30 14.16
N PRO A 148 -4.69 6.48 13.19
CA PRO A 148 -5.60 5.86 12.24
C PRO A 148 -6.49 4.82 12.94
N SER A 149 -7.76 4.71 12.55
CA SER A 149 -8.73 3.73 13.09
C SER A 149 -8.28 2.27 12.89
N ARG A 150 -7.43 2.02 11.90
CA ARG A 150 -6.70 0.76 11.70
C ARG A 150 -5.23 1.07 11.45
N SER A 151 -4.33 0.48 12.21
CA SER A 151 -2.88 0.68 12.06
C SER A 151 -2.40 0.38 10.63
N TYR A 152 -1.43 1.14 10.16
CA TYR A 152 -0.70 0.85 8.93
C TYR A 152 0.51 -0.07 9.17
N LEU A 153 1.03 -0.11 10.40
CA LEU A 153 2.20 -0.91 10.77
C LEU A 153 1.86 -2.36 11.07
N VAL A 154 0.59 -2.62 11.42
CA VAL A 154 0.09 -3.98 11.65
C VAL A 154 -0.74 -4.36 10.45
N ARG A 155 -0.20 -5.24 9.60
CA ARG A 155 -0.85 -5.64 8.35
C ARG A 155 -2.00 -6.61 8.61
N PHE A 156 -1.74 -7.62 9.43
CA PHE A 156 -2.69 -8.65 9.75
C PHE A 156 -3.06 -8.63 11.24
N THR A 157 -4.33 -8.84 11.53
CA THR A 157 -4.89 -8.90 12.87
C THR A 157 -5.80 -10.13 12.99
N GLU A 158 -6.30 -10.40 14.16
CA GLU A 158 -7.29 -11.47 14.37
C GLU A 158 -8.61 -11.25 13.61
N GLU A 159 -8.92 -10.00 13.24
CA GLU A 159 -10.09 -9.63 12.44
C GLU A 159 -9.82 -9.63 10.92
N THR A 160 -8.58 -9.89 10.51
CA THR A 160 -8.23 -9.99 9.08
C THR A 160 -8.79 -11.29 8.52
N LYS A 161 -9.36 -11.24 7.30
CA LYS A 161 -9.80 -12.45 6.60
C LYS A 161 -8.61 -13.32 6.26
N ILE A 162 -8.73 -14.62 6.45
CA ILE A 162 -7.62 -15.55 6.18
C ILE A 162 -7.21 -15.52 4.70
N GLY A 163 -8.15 -15.25 3.80
CA GLY A 163 -7.86 -15.08 2.38
C GLY A 163 -6.85 -13.98 2.08
N GLU A 164 -6.88 -12.86 2.82
CA GLU A 164 -5.92 -11.76 2.68
C GLU A 164 -4.50 -12.20 3.07
N ILE A 165 -4.38 -13.09 4.07
CA ILE A 165 -3.10 -13.65 4.51
C ILE A 165 -2.58 -14.67 3.49
N LEU A 166 -3.47 -15.50 2.94
CA LEU A 166 -3.12 -16.51 1.94
C LEU A 166 -2.76 -15.91 0.58
N ASP A 167 -3.17 -14.69 0.30
CA ASP A 167 -2.79 -13.93 -0.91
C ASP A 167 -1.44 -13.22 -0.76
N ASP A 168 -0.89 -13.19 0.46
CA ASP A 168 0.42 -12.63 0.72
C ASP A 168 1.50 -13.72 0.75
N PRO A 169 2.61 -13.58 -0.01
CA PRO A 169 3.66 -14.60 -0.07
C PRO A 169 4.27 -14.96 1.30
N LYS A 170 4.47 -13.99 2.18
CA LYS A 170 4.99 -14.24 3.54
C LYS A 170 3.91 -14.83 4.44
N GLY A 171 2.68 -14.35 4.29
CA GLY A 171 1.51 -14.84 5.02
C GLY A 171 1.25 -16.31 4.74
N VAL A 172 1.16 -16.69 3.46
CA VAL A 172 0.93 -18.10 3.09
C VAL A 172 2.07 -19.00 3.54
N ALA A 173 3.33 -18.58 3.38
CA ALA A 173 4.49 -19.34 3.84
C ALA A 173 4.42 -19.58 5.36
N TYR A 174 4.11 -18.54 6.14
CA TYR A 174 3.94 -18.65 7.58
C TYR A 174 2.83 -19.65 7.96
N ILE A 175 1.64 -19.52 7.34
CA ILE A 175 0.51 -20.42 7.65
C ILE A 175 0.85 -21.87 7.30
N MET A 176 1.51 -22.13 6.17
CA MET A 176 1.92 -23.47 5.76
C MET A 176 2.92 -24.10 6.73
N GLU A 177 3.92 -23.32 7.17
CA GLU A 177 5.05 -23.85 7.95
C GLU A 177 4.78 -23.84 9.46
N GLN A 178 4.14 -22.78 9.96
CA GLN A 178 4.03 -22.52 11.39
C GLN A 178 2.62 -22.77 11.97
N ALA A 179 1.60 -22.87 11.11
CA ALA A 179 0.22 -23.09 11.51
C ALA A 179 -0.44 -24.23 10.69
N PRO A 180 0.12 -25.47 10.68
CA PRO A 180 -0.33 -26.54 9.80
C PRO A 180 -1.80 -26.95 10.02
N ALA A 181 -2.36 -26.80 11.22
CA ALA A 181 -3.78 -27.04 11.49
C ALA A 181 -4.65 -26.03 10.74
N VAL A 182 -4.28 -24.75 10.76
CA VAL A 182 -4.96 -23.69 10.01
C VAL A 182 -4.83 -23.93 8.49
N TRP A 183 -3.64 -24.28 8.02
CA TRP A 183 -3.41 -24.64 6.61
C TRP A 183 -4.30 -25.78 6.17
N GLY A 184 -4.40 -26.86 6.97
CA GLY A 184 -5.25 -28.01 6.69
C GLY A 184 -6.73 -27.63 6.54
N ILE A 185 -7.25 -26.78 7.44
CA ILE A 185 -8.63 -26.30 7.39
C ILE A 185 -8.85 -25.46 6.12
N CYS A 186 -7.94 -24.52 5.82
CA CYS A 186 -8.03 -23.66 4.64
C CYS A 186 -7.98 -24.44 3.33
N SER A 187 -7.14 -25.47 3.28
CA SER A 187 -6.99 -26.33 2.08
C SER A 187 -8.24 -27.15 1.79
N MET A 188 -9.01 -27.52 2.83
CA MET A 188 -10.25 -28.30 2.68
C MET A 188 -11.50 -27.39 2.56
N GLY A 189 -11.47 -26.21 3.14
CA GLY A 189 -12.64 -25.32 3.23
C GLY A 189 -12.89 -24.44 2.00
N GLY A 190 -11.96 -24.38 1.04
CA GLY A 190 -12.09 -23.61 -0.20
C GLY A 190 -12.41 -22.11 0.05
N ASP A 191 -13.25 -21.52 -0.81
CA ASP A 191 -13.59 -20.09 -0.75
C ASP A 191 -14.30 -19.68 0.53
N ALA A 192 -15.10 -20.56 1.12
CA ALA A 192 -15.78 -20.27 2.38
C ALA A 192 -14.80 -20.02 3.54
N CYS A 193 -13.70 -20.77 3.56
CA CYS A 193 -12.65 -20.56 4.55
C CYS A 193 -11.94 -19.22 4.36
N ARG A 194 -11.73 -18.79 3.13
CA ARG A 194 -11.05 -17.52 2.81
C ARG A 194 -11.78 -16.29 3.35
N GLU A 195 -13.11 -16.37 3.49
CA GLU A 195 -13.95 -15.30 4.04
C GLU A 195 -13.96 -15.24 5.57
N MET A 196 -13.50 -16.29 6.25
CA MET A 196 -13.40 -16.32 7.71
C MET A 196 -12.25 -15.44 8.19
N THR A 197 -12.45 -14.81 9.35
CA THR A 197 -11.38 -14.08 10.04
C THR A 197 -10.37 -15.05 10.66
N VAL A 198 -9.16 -14.56 10.95
CA VAL A 198 -8.15 -15.32 11.69
C VAL A 198 -8.72 -15.86 13.00
N LYS A 199 -9.48 -15.04 13.74
CA LYS A 199 -10.12 -15.43 15.01
C LYS A 199 -11.09 -16.60 14.83
N GLU A 200 -11.93 -16.56 13.79
CA GLU A 200 -12.88 -17.63 13.50
C GLU A 200 -12.17 -18.92 13.11
N ILE A 201 -11.15 -18.84 12.22
CA ILE A 201 -10.40 -20.03 11.78
C ILE A 201 -9.59 -20.66 12.93
N LEU A 202 -9.02 -19.85 13.82
CA LEU A 202 -8.35 -20.35 15.02
C LEU A 202 -9.36 -21.01 15.99
N GLY A 203 -10.58 -20.46 16.10
CA GLY A 203 -11.67 -21.09 16.84
C GLY A 203 -12.01 -22.49 16.29
N VAL A 204 -12.10 -22.63 14.97
CA VAL A 204 -12.31 -23.93 14.30
C VAL A 204 -11.13 -24.87 14.56
N ALA A 205 -9.88 -24.38 14.46
CA ALA A 205 -8.69 -25.20 14.71
C ALA A 205 -8.61 -25.69 16.16
N MET A 206 -9.02 -24.88 17.13
CA MET A 206 -9.12 -25.30 18.53
C MET A 206 -10.15 -26.41 18.72
N GLN A 207 -11.31 -26.31 18.07
CA GLN A 207 -12.38 -27.28 18.20
C GLN A 207 -12.12 -28.59 17.46
N MET A 208 -11.61 -28.50 16.23
CA MET A 208 -11.48 -29.67 15.34
C MET A 208 -10.11 -30.33 15.39
N CYS A 209 -9.05 -29.56 15.60
CA CYS A 209 -7.68 -30.04 15.56
C CYS A 209 -7.01 -30.09 16.95
N GLY A 210 -7.71 -29.72 18.01
CA GLY A 210 -7.16 -29.74 19.36
C GLY A 210 -6.08 -28.68 19.63
N MET A 211 -6.03 -27.61 18.83
CA MET A 211 -5.11 -26.49 19.04
C MET A 211 -5.36 -25.86 20.41
N SER A 212 -4.31 -25.62 21.17
CA SER A 212 -4.41 -24.93 22.45
C SER A 212 -4.61 -23.43 22.28
N GLN A 213 -5.16 -22.78 23.29
CA GLN A 213 -5.31 -21.32 23.31
C GLN A 213 -3.95 -20.60 23.26
N ALA A 214 -2.89 -21.20 23.82
CA ALA A 214 -1.54 -20.65 23.77
C ALA A 214 -0.97 -20.67 22.34
N GLU A 215 -1.20 -21.73 21.59
CA GLU A 215 -0.81 -21.82 20.18
C GLU A 215 -1.57 -20.82 19.32
N ALA A 216 -2.88 -20.70 19.50
CA ALA A 216 -3.70 -19.70 18.81
C ALA A 216 -3.22 -18.26 19.10
N GLY A 217 -2.92 -17.96 20.37
CA GLY A 217 -2.35 -16.67 20.77
C GLY A 217 -1.01 -16.38 20.11
N LYS A 218 -0.11 -17.37 20.03
CA LYS A 218 1.18 -17.25 19.35
C LYS A 218 1.01 -16.97 17.85
N ILE A 219 0.11 -17.68 17.19
CA ILE A 219 -0.19 -17.43 15.76
C ILE A 219 -0.68 -16.00 15.57
N THR A 220 -1.60 -15.52 16.43
CA THR A 220 -2.12 -14.15 16.37
C THR A 220 -1.02 -13.11 16.54
N GLU A 221 -0.05 -13.33 17.43
CA GLU A 221 1.08 -12.42 17.62
C GLU A 221 2.03 -12.40 16.41
N GLU A 222 2.33 -13.58 15.86
CA GLU A 222 3.29 -13.70 14.75
C GLU A 222 2.73 -13.14 13.44
N ILE A 223 1.44 -13.35 13.12
CA ILE A 223 0.85 -12.78 11.91
C ILE A 223 0.82 -11.25 11.92
N ARG A 224 0.86 -10.61 13.11
CA ARG A 224 0.96 -9.14 13.24
C ARG A 224 2.32 -8.60 12.81
N LYS A 225 3.35 -9.47 12.75
CA LYS A 225 4.73 -9.10 12.41
C LYS A 225 5.05 -9.30 10.93
N ILE A 226 4.19 -10.03 10.22
CA ILE A 226 4.29 -10.28 8.77
C ILE A 226 3.84 -9.04 7.98
#